data_7facc7233876fe01d69b5708edff663e
#
_entry.id   7facc7233876fe01d69b5708edff663e
#
_cell.length_a   1.000
_cell.length_b   1.000
_cell.length_c   1.000
_cell.angle_alpha   90.00
_cell.angle_beta   90.00
_cell.angle_gamma   90.00
#
_symmetry.space_group_name_H-M   'P 1'
#
loop_
_entity.id
_entity.type
_entity.pdbx_description
1 polymer ?
#
loop_
_entity_poly.entity_id
_entity_poly.type
_entity_poly.pdbx_seq_one_letter_code
_entity_poly.pdbx_strand_id
1 'polypeptide(L)'
;MDNKDITTQEKLTIDLTKDYLPATATDSATHPSTDIATQPTNHPLAQAEQNPYPSRKISIGENEALKLAVVGHTNTGKTSLLRTLLRDMYFGEVKNAPATTRHVEKAMINDSQTGQGLVALYDTPGLEDASGLLDWLEDNTAARRDGVERLQQFLASAPAQDEFSQEAKVIRQLIASDMAVYVIDAREPVLGKYKDELTVLSWSAIPVMPVFNFTKGQDSNINEWQQMLARRNLHVSTRFDSVAFEFDDEIRLWQNLETMLIQPEIIKQLIERRKADWDDLYDDANIIIAHFLLNVAAFVETIHEEEDPLPTLQKMQEKVRQAERSMQDELLNLYKFYDNTVTTTPLELTEYRRDPFDKEVLASYGIRTTGGAAAGALIGLGIDVATLGTSLGLGTALGGLAGGLLSNTGAIADKISGVKRLHIDPATLTLLATRAMDLLTALRHRGHAATDSIMANQSLAPWSVDRLPSLLKKARGKPEWSSLNT
;
A
#
# COMPACT_ATOMS: atom_id res chain seq x y z
N MET A 1 -9.34 -9.01 47.31
CA MET A 1 -9.38 -7.58 47.46
C MET A 1 -8.83 -6.99 46.19
N ASP A 2 -9.74 -6.82 45.43
CA ASP A 2 -10.23 -5.86 44.44
C ASP A 2 -9.35 -5.65 43.22
N ASN A 3 -9.80 -6.38 42.25
CA ASN A 3 -9.46 -6.28 40.84
C ASN A 3 -10.42 -5.26 40.21
N LYS A 4 -10.05 -3.99 40.14
CA LYS A 4 -10.69 -2.94 39.32
C LYS A 4 -9.64 -1.87 39.08
N ASP A 5 -9.15 -1.81 37.85
CA ASP A 5 -8.75 -0.62 37.11
C ASP A 5 -7.81 -0.97 35.94
N ILE A 6 -8.38 -1.67 34.97
CA ILE A 6 -7.80 -1.69 33.59
C ILE A 6 -8.99 -1.68 32.64
N THR A 7 -9.60 -0.53 32.45
CA THR A 7 -10.47 -0.26 31.28
C THR A 7 -10.71 1.24 31.18
N THR A 8 -9.73 1.96 30.72
CA THR A 8 -9.91 3.26 30.05
C THR A 8 -8.70 3.46 29.14
N GLN A 9 -8.64 2.70 28.06
CA GLN A 9 -7.87 3.13 26.90
C GLN A 9 -8.68 4.24 26.22
N GLU A 10 -8.46 5.48 26.66
CA GLU A 10 -8.75 6.64 25.83
C GLU A 10 -8.01 6.46 24.51
N LYS A 11 -8.76 6.42 23.40
CA LYS A 11 -8.21 6.44 22.04
C LYS A 11 -7.34 7.70 21.92
N LEU A 12 -6.04 7.54 22.08
CA LEU A 12 -5.04 8.56 21.82
C LEU A 12 -4.80 8.63 20.31
N THR A 13 -5.74 9.21 19.59
CA THR A 13 -5.57 9.52 18.18
C THR A 13 -4.82 10.84 18.10
N ILE A 14 -3.54 10.78 17.76
CA ILE A 14 -2.79 11.98 17.38
C ILE A 14 -3.20 12.27 15.94
N ASP A 15 -4.16 13.16 15.75
CA ASP A 15 -4.53 13.64 14.43
C ASP A 15 -3.46 14.63 13.93
N LEU A 16 -2.44 14.07 13.28
CA LEU A 16 -1.35 14.84 12.67
C LEU A 16 -1.80 15.51 11.35
N THR A 17 -3.02 15.25 10.89
CA THR A 17 -3.52 15.70 9.59
C THR A 17 -4.34 16.97 9.61
N LYS A 18 -4.81 17.43 10.79
CA LYS A 18 -5.72 18.59 10.89
C LYS A 18 -5.16 19.93 10.45
N ASP A 19 -3.84 20.04 10.28
CA ASP A 19 -3.19 21.31 9.90
C ASP A 19 -2.68 21.33 8.44
N TYR A 20 -2.99 20.31 7.61
CA TYR A 20 -2.41 20.16 6.26
C TYR A 20 -3.41 19.74 5.17
N LEU A 21 -4.53 20.44 5.01
CA LEU A 21 -5.34 20.32 3.81
C LEU A 21 -5.47 21.69 3.14
N PRO A 22 -5.03 21.82 1.86
CA PRO A 22 -5.41 22.99 1.06
C PRO A 22 -6.90 22.92 0.72
N ALA A 23 -7.61 24.04 0.92
CA ALA A 23 -9.03 24.18 0.64
C ALA A 23 -9.35 23.84 -0.83
N THR A 24 -10.13 22.79 -1.05
CA THR A 24 -10.76 22.54 -2.33
C THR A 24 -12.13 23.24 -2.35
N ALA A 25 -12.33 24.03 -3.39
CA ALA A 25 -13.55 24.79 -3.65
C ALA A 25 -14.75 23.84 -3.89
N THR A 26 -15.81 24.06 -3.14
CA THR A 26 -17.13 23.48 -3.38
C THR A 26 -17.85 24.29 -4.42
N ASP A 27 -18.19 23.65 -5.54
CA ASP A 27 -19.19 24.19 -6.46
C ASP A 27 -20.42 23.29 -6.44
N SER A 28 -21.50 23.85 -5.93
CA SER A 28 -22.83 23.25 -5.85
C SER A 28 -23.63 23.67 -7.10
N ALA A 29 -24.02 22.72 -7.92
CA ALA A 29 -25.02 22.92 -8.97
C ALA A 29 -26.21 21.97 -8.77
N THR A 30 -27.28 22.51 -8.28
CA THR A 30 -28.62 21.92 -8.25
C THR A 30 -29.25 21.96 -9.63
N HIS A 31 -29.80 20.84 -10.12
CA HIS A 31 -30.76 20.82 -11.21
C HIS A 31 -32.01 20.03 -10.83
N PRO A 32 -33.20 20.52 -11.24
CA PRO A 32 -34.46 20.00 -10.75
C PRO A 32 -34.99 18.80 -11.56
N SER A 33 -35.66 17.90 -10.85
CA SER A 33 -36.41 16.77 -11.33
C SER A 33 -37.68 17.22 -12.10
N THR A 34 -37.94 16.63 -13.27
CA THR A 34 -39.24 16.65 -13.94
C THR A 34 -39.74 15.21 -14.09
N ASP A 35 -40.81 14.93 -13.37
CA ASP A 35 -41.62 13.72 -13.51
C ASP A 35 -42.34 13.71 -14.85
N ILE A 36 -42.23 12.62 -15.62
CA ILE A 36 -43.16 12.29 -16.69
C ILE A 36 -43.63 10.85 -16.46
N ALA A 37 -44.89 10.74 -16.04
CA ALA A 37 -45.64 9.50 -15.96
C ALA A 37 -46.05 9.02 -17.36
N THR A 38 -45.70 7.80 -17.74
CA THR A 38 -46.29 7.13 -18.90
C THR A 38 -46.90 5.78 -18.49
N GLN A 39 -48.15 5.61 -18.82
CA GLN A 39 -48.98 4.44 -18.58
C GLN A 39 -48.55 3.24 -19.45
N PRO A 40 -48.81 1.98 -19.02
CA PRO A 40 -48.46 0.79 -19.77
C PRO A 40 -49.53 0.44 -20.84
N THR A 41 -49.09 0.28 -22.08
CA THR A 41 -49.91 -0.32 -23.15
C THR A 41 -49.65 -1.83 -23.21
N ASN A 42 -50.73 -2.60 -23.01
CA ASN A 42 -50.74 -4.05 -23.20
C ASN A 42 -50.59 -4.41 -24.70
N HIS A 43 -49.59 -5.24 -25.02
CA HIS A 43 -49.55 -6.01 -26.26
C HIS A 43 -49.44 -7.51 -25.95
N PRO A 44 -50.11 -8.39 -26.75
CA PRO A 44 -50.21 -9.80 -26.42
C PRO A 44 -48.92 -10.58 -26.69
N LEU A 45 -48.68 -11.53 -25.81
CA LEU A 45 -47.59 -12.48 -25.75
C LEU A 45 -47.33 -13.18 -27.10
N ALA A 46 -46.15 -12.92 -27.67
CA ALA A 46 -45.54 -13.83 -28.62
C ALA A 46 -44.92 -15.00 -27.81
N GLN A 47 -45.22 -16.21 -28.26
CA GLN A 47 -44.68 -17.44 -27.67
C GLN A 47 -43.17 -17.42 -27.69
N ALA A 48 -42.54 -17.53 -26.50
CA ALA A 48 -41.12 -17.66 -26.36
C ALA A 48 -40.68 -19.00 -26.99
N GLU A 49 -39.99 -18.95 -28.11
CA GLU A 49 -39.18 -20.06 -28.59
C GLU A 49 -38.17 -20.42 -27.49
N GLN A 50 -38.21 -21.68 -27.05
CA GLN A 50 -37.25 -22.21 -26.08
C GLN A 50 -35.86 -22.14 -26.72
N ASN A 51 -35.07 -21.21 -26.28
CA ASN A 51 -33.66 -21.11 -26.63
C ASN A 51 -32.95 -22.36 -26.07
N PRO A 52 -32.38 -23.26 -26.91
CA PRO A 52 -31.74 -24.49 -26.45
C PRO A 52 -30.39 -24.24 -25.73
N TYR A 53 -29.93 -23.02 -25.69
CA TYR A 53 -28.71 -22.67 -24.99
C TYR A 53 -29.09 -22.13 -23.59
N PRO A 54 -28.69 -22.82 -22.52
CA PRO A 54 -28.80 -22.25 -21.19
C PRO A 54 -27.95 -20.98 -21.19
N SER A 55 -28.61 -19.82 -21.21
CA SER A 55 -27.97 -18.60 -20.86
C SER A 55 -27.23 -18.87 -19.52
N ARG A 56 -25.89 -18.84 -19.56
CA ARG A 56 -25.06 -19.02 -18.38
C ARG A 56 -25.44 -17.89 -17.42
N LYS A 57 -26.41 -18.13 -16.56
CA LYS A 57 -26.68 -17.26 -15.42
C LYS A 57 -25.42 -17.36 -14.57
N ILE A 58 -24.59 -16.33 -14.61
CA ILE A 58 -23.55 -16.14 -13.61
C ILE A 58 -24.30 -15.76 -12.32
N SER A 59 -25.00 -16.73 -11.74
CA SER A 59 -25.49 -16.63 -10.37
C SER A 59 -24.37 -17.17 -9.51
N ILE A 60 -23.54 -16.30 -9.01
CA ILE A 60 -22.65 -16.60 -7.88
C ILE A 60 -23.60 -17.01 -6.77
N GLY A 61 -23.52 -18.26 -6.30
CA GLY A 61 -24.31 -18.70 -5.14
C GLY A 61 -24.02 -17.76 -3.96
N GLU A 62 -25.00 -17.49 -3.12
CA GLU A 62 -24.92 -16.50 -2.02
C GLU A 62 -23.67 -16.65 -1.11
N ASN A 63 -22.88 -17.72 -1.26
CA ASN A 63 -21.66 -17.99 -0.50
C ASN A 63 -20.44 -18.38 -1.37
N GLU A 64 -20.49 -18.24 -2.70
CA GLU A 64 -19.36 -18.56 -3.57
C GLU A 64 -18.54 -17.30 -3.86
N ALA A 65 -17.21 -17.40 -3.69
CA ALA A 65 -16.28 -16.33 -4.08
C ALA A 65 -16.31 -16.14 -5.61
N LEU A 66 -16.25 -14.88 -6.07
CA LEU A 66 -16.09 -14.54 -7.48
C LEU A 66 -14.79 -15.12 -8.03
N LYS A 67 -14.84 -15.86 -9.13
CA LYS A 67 -13.68 -16.45 -9.80
C LYS A 67 -13.14 -15.51 -10.87
N LEU A 68 -11.98 -14.92 -10.62
CA LEU A 68 -11.33 -13.97 -11.52
C LEU A 68 -10.05 -14.57 -12.11
N ALA A 69 -10.04 -14.84 -13.42
CA ALA A 69 -8.82 -15.27 -14.12
C ALA A 69 -7.94 -14.06 -14.46
N VAL A 70 -6.64 -14.19 -14.23
CA VAL A 70 -5.65 -13.19 -14.64
C VAL A 70 -4.90 -13.74 -15.84
N VAL A 71 -5.14 -13.16 -17.02
CA VAL A 71 -4.65 -13.64 -18.32
C VAL A 71 -3.86 -12.56 -19.05
N GLY A 72 -3.12 -12.93 -20.07
CA GLY A 72 -2.33 -12.03 -20.92
C GLY A 72 -1.03 -12.69 -21.35
N HIS A 73 -0.26 -11.97 -22.15
CA HIS A 73 1.01 -12.47 -22.70
C HIS A 73 2.04 -12.74 -21.59
N THR A 74 3.08 -13.50 -21.93
CA THR A 74 4.22 -13.75 -21.05
C THR A 74 4.90 -12.42 -20.69
N ASN A 75 5.31 -12.26 -19.42
CA ASN A 75 6.00 -11.08 -18.88
C ASN A 75 5.19 -9.76 -18.82
N THR A 76 3.88 -9.78 -18.99
CA THR A 76 3.04 -8.57 -18.80
C THR A 76 2.83 -8.17 -17.34
N GLY A 77 3.34 -8.98 -16.40
CA GLY A 77 3.24 -8.70 -14.96
C GLY A 77 1.97 -9.26 -14.30
N LYS A 78 1.39 -10.37 -14.79
CA LYS A 78 0.23 -11.04 -14.18
C LYS A 78 0.47 -11.39 -12.71
N THR A 79 1.51 -12.15 -12.43
CA THR A 79 1.91 -12.51 -11.06
C THR A 79 2.25 -11.27 -10.22
N SER A 80 2.88 -10.25 -10.82
CA SER A 80 3.18 -8.98 -10.16
C SER A 80 1.92 -8.22 -9.73
N LEU A 81 0.91 -8.20 -10.59
CA LEU A 81 -0.41 -7.64 -10.29
C LEU A 81 -1.05 -8.39 -9.11
N LEU A 82 -1.01 -9.71 -9.13
CA LEU A 82 -1.56 -10.54 -8.05
C LEU A 82 -0.83 -10.33 -6.72
N ARG A 83 0.50 -10.26 -6.70
CA ARG A 83 1.29 -9.93 -5.51
C ARG A 83 0.81 -8.64 -4.85
N THR A 84 0.59 -7.62 -5.66
CA THR A 84 0.15 -6.31 -5.17
C THR A 84 -1.30 -6.34 -4.67
N LEU A 85 -2.21 -7.00 -5.38
CA LEU A 85 -3.61 -7.16 -4.94
C LEU A 85 -3.74 -8.00 -3.66
N LEU A 86 -2.88 -9.01 -3.50
CA LEU A 86 -2.86 -9.90 -2.33
C LEU A 86 -2.09 -9.30 -1.14
N ARG A 87 -1.29 -8.25 -1.36
CA ARG A 87 -0.30 -7.77 -0.40
C ARG A 87 0.67 -8.89 0.01
N ASP A 88 1.15 -9.66 -0.97
CA ASP A 88 2.01 -10.81 -0.76
C ASP A 88 3.15 -10.81 -1.79
N MET A 89 4.36 -10.49 -1.33
CA MET A 89 5.56 -10.44 -2.16
C MET A 89 5.99 -11.83 -2.67
N TYR A 90 5.60 -12.88 -1.97
CA TYR A 90 6.05 -14.25 -2.23
C TYR A 90 5.09 -15.08 -3.07
N PHE A 91 3.90 -14.56 -3.34
CA PHE A 91 2.95 -15.25 -4.21
C PHE A 91 3.58 -15.57 -5.57
N GLY A 92 3.44 -16.81 -6.05
CA GLY A 92 3.97 -17.25 -7.33
C GLY A 92 5.50 -17.47 -7.37
N GLU A 93 6.19 -17.50 -6.24
CA GLU A 93 7.60 -17.92 -6.18
C GLU A 93 7.72 -19.44 -6.18
N VAL A 94 8.01 -20.00 -7.35
CA VAL A 94 8.47 -21.38 -7.43
C VAL A 94 9.96 -21.39 -7.05
N LYS A 95 10.30 -22.03 -5.94
CA LYS A 95 11.70 -22.25 -5.53
C LYS A 95 12.49 -22.90 -6.67
N ASN A 96 13.46 -22.14 -7.23
CA ASN A 96 14.48 -22.60 -8.17
C ASN A 96 14.17 -22.66 -9.68
N ALA A 97 13.27 -21.86 -10.25
CA ALA A 97 13.15 -21.76 -11.70
C ALA A 97 12.99 -20.30 -12.18
N PRO A 98 13.57 -19.90 -13.34
CA PRO A 98 13.33 -18.58 -13.89
C PRO A 98 11.84 -18.39 -14.19
N ALA A 99 11.35 -17.29 -13.83
CA ALA A 99 10.07 -16.61 -13.73
C ALA A 99 8.99 -16.87 -14.80
N THR A 100 8.67 -18.11 -15.15
CA THR A 100 7.52 -18.41 -16.01
C THR A 100 6.53 -19.27 -15.23
N THR A 101 5.35 -18.74 -14.94
CA THR A 101 4.23 -19.50 -14.35
C THR A 101 3.84 -20.62 -15.31
N ARG A 102 4.08 -21.86 -14.93
CA ARG A 102 3.77 -23.04 -15.74
C ARG A 102 2.47 -23.74 -15.34
N HIS A 103 1.92 -23.38 -14.20
CA HIS A 103 0.70 -23.92 -13.62
C HIS A 103 -0.23 -22.80 -13.23
N VAL A 104 -1.53 -23.07 -13.20
CA VAL A 104 -2.51 -22.13 -12.65
C VAL A 104 -2.42 -22.16 -11.14
N GLU A 105 -2.13 -21.01 -10.54
CA GLU A 105 -2.08 -20.85 -9.09
C GLU A 105 -3.32 -20.09 -8.61
N LYS A 106 -3.87 -20.51 -7.47
CA LYS A 106 -5.08 -19.90 -6.87
C LYS A 106 -4.71 -19.17 -5.60
N ALA A 107 -5.19 -17.94 -5.48
CA ALA A 107 -5.22 -17.19 -4.23
C ALA A 107 -6.62 -16.69 -3.90
N MET A 108 -6.86 -16.37 -2.63
CA MET A 108 -8.16 -15.91 -2.16
C MET A 108 -8.03 -14.53 -1.50
N ILE A 109 -8.87 -13.59 -1.92
CA ILE A 109 -9.10 -12.37 -1.16
C ILE A 109 -10.29 -12.63 -0.25
N ASN A 110 -10.02 -12.55 1.06
CA ASN A 110 -11.04 -12.75 2.08
C ASN A 110 -11.49 -11.41 2.66
N ASP A 111 -12.71 -11.38 3.16
CA ASP A 111 -13.18 -10.34 4.06
C ASP A 111 -12.37 -10.42 5.36
N SER A 112 -11.73 -9.33 5.76
CA SER A 112 -10.82 -9.28 6.92
C SER A 112 -11.56 -9.46 8.26
N GLN A 113 -12.86 -9.17 8.33
CA GLN A 113 -13.64 -9.28 9.55
C GLN A 113 -14.31 -10.65 9.68
N THR A 114 -14.85 -11.19 8.58
CA THR A 114 -15.64 -12.42 8.61
C THR A 114 -14.82 -13.64 8.21
N GLY A 115 -13.69 -13.44 7.52
CA GLY A 115 -12.89 -14.52 6.92
C GLY A 115 -13.53 -15.17 5.69
N GLN A 116 -14.70 -14.69 5.25
CA GLN A 116 -15.36 -15.19 4.04
C GLN A 116 -14.53 -14.89 2.79
N GLY A 117 -14.37 -15.87 1.91
CA GLY A 117 -13.74 -15.67 0.60
C GLY A 117 -14.62 -14.79 -0.30
N LEU A 118 -14.08 -13.66 -0.74
CA LEU A 118 -14.78 -12.72 -1.63
C LEU A 118 -14.39 -12.93 -3.10
N VAL A 119 -13.10 -13.00 -3.40
CA VAL A 119 -12.59 -13.18 -4.76
C VAL A 119 -11.52 -14.26 -4.80
N ALA A 120 -11.72 -15.26 -5.65
CA ALA A 120 -10.71 -16.26 -5.99
C ALA A 120 -9.96 -15.79 -7.24
N LEU A 121 -8.70 -15.44 -7.06
CA LEU A 121 -7.79 -15.01 -8.12
C LEU A 121 -7.05 -16.23 -8.68
N TYR A 122 -6.95 -16.33 -9.99
CA TYR A 122 -6.23 -17.41 -10.67
C TYR A 122 -5.12 -16.82 -11.53
N ASP A 123 -3.86 -17.02 -11.13
CA ASP A 123 -2.70 -16.71 -11.96
C ASP A 123 -2.58 -17.76 -13.06
N THR A 124 -2.49 -17.33 -14.31
CA THR A 124 -2.41 -18.23 -15.44
C THR A 124 -1.05 -18.11 -16.13
N PRO A 125 -0.59 -19.19 -16.82
CA PRO A 125 0.52 -19.07 -17.76
C PRO A 125 0.27 -17.96 -18.80
N GLY A 126 1.34 -17.46 -19.42
CA GLY A 126 1.21 -16.56 -20.57
C GLY A 126 0.64 -17.29 -21.78
N LEU A 127 -0.13 -16.58 -22.59
CA LEU A 127 -0.47 -17.02 -23.94
C LEU A 127 0.75 -16.77 -24.83
N GLU A 128 1.53 -17.80 -25.12
CA GLU A 128 2.79 -17.66 -25.86
C GLU A 128 2.56 -17.76 -27.36
N ASP A 129 1.73 -18.70 -27.79
CA ASP A 129 1.39 -18.92 -29.19
C ASP A 129 -0.13 -18.83 -29.45
N ALA A 130 -0.68 -17.66 -29.17
CA ALA A 130 -2.08 -17.39 -29.46
C ALA A 130 -2.38 -17.38 -30.96
N SER A 131 -1.43 -17.01 -31.80
CA SER A 131 -1.59 -16.99 -33.26
C SER A 131 -1.69 -18.40 -33.81
N GLY A 132 -0.77 -19.30 -33.46
CA GLY A 132 -0.84 -20.69 -33.87
C GLY A 132 -2.08 -21.40 -33.34
N LEU A 133 -2.48 -21.12 -32.11
CA LEU A 133 -3.74 -21.63 -31.58
C LEU A 133 -4.96 -21.12 -32.36
N LEU A 134 -4.99 -19.85 -32.75
CA LEU A 134 -6.10 -19.28 -33.52
C LEU A 134 -6.17 -19.93 -34.91
N ASP A 135 -5.04 -20.10 -35.60
CA ASP A 135 -4.96 -20.80 -36.88
C ASP A 135 -5.47 -22.24 -36.75
N TRP A 136 -5.06 -22.95 -35.70
CA TRP A 136 -5.53 -24.31 -35.43
C TRP A 136 -7.07 -24.34 -35.24
N LEU A 137 -7.60 -23.39 -34.46
CA LEU A 137 -9.05 -23.28 -34.19
C LEU A 137 -9.83 -22.96 -35.48
N GLU A 138 -9.30 -22.12 -36.37
CA GLU A 138 -9.94 -21.81 -37.67
C GLU A 138 -9.95 -23.01 -38.61
N ASP A 139 -8.87 -23.76 -38.66
CA ASP A 139 -8.70 -24.91 -39.55
C ASP A 139 -9.48 -26.15 -39.07
N ASN A 140 -9.56 -26.36 -37.75
CA ASN A 140 -10.06 -27.63 -37.19
C ASN A 140 -11.46 -27.53 -36.55
N THR A 141 -12.06 -26.35 -36.53
CA THR A 141 -13.41 -26.15 -35.97
C THR A 141 -14.33 -25.47 -36.97
N ALA A 142 -15.60 -25.82 -36.96
CA ALA A 142 -16.56 -25.26 -37.93
C ALA A 142 -16.80 -23.77 -37.65
N ALA A 143 -16.63 -22.89 -38.64
CA ALA A 143 -16.79 -21.44 -38.54
C ALA A 143 -18.19 -20.95 -38.04
N ARG A 144 -19.22 -21.80 -38.14
CA ARG A 144 -20.58 -21.49 -37.67
C ARG A 144 -20.84 -21.90 -36.22
N ARG A 145 -19.89 -22.57 -35.56
CA ARG A 145 -19.99 -22.91 -34.13
C ARG A 145 -19.74 -21.70 -33.28
N ASP A 146 -20.39 -21.69 -32.12
CA ASP A 146 -20.12 -20.70 -31.09
C ASP A 146 -18.66 -20.77 -30.60
N GLY A 147 -18.09 -19.65 -30.22
CA GLY A 147 -16.70 -19.56 -29.75
C GLY A 147 -16.39 -20.52 -28.60
N VAL A 148 -17.31 -20.64 -27.63
CA VAL A 148 -17.16 -21.57 -26.50
C VAL A 148 -17.08 -23.01 -26.96
N GLU A 149 -17.93 -23.43 -27.94
CA GLU A 149 -17.90 -24.78 -28.47
C GLU A 149 -16.59 -25.08 -29.21
N ARG A 150 -16.03 -24.10 -29.92
CA ARG A 150 -14.75 -24.21 -30.60
C ARG A 150 -13.62 -24.40 -29.59
N LEU A 151 -13.60 -23.63 -28.49
CA LEU A 151 -12.63 -23.79 -27.41
C LEU A 151 -12.78 -25.15 -26.70
N GLN A 152 -14.01 -25.64 -26.47
CA GLN A 152 -14.25 -26.96 -25.88
C GLN A 152 -13.76 -28.08 -26.79
N GLN A 153 -13.97 -27.96 -28.11
CA GLN A 153 -13.44 -28.92 -29.10
C GLN A 153 -11.90 -28.93 -29.07
N PHE A 154 -11.26 -27.77 -29.00
CA PHE A 154 -9.82 -27.68 -28.83
C PHE A 154 -9.36 -28.39 -27.56
N LEU A 155 -9.97 -28.12 -26.41
CA LEU A 155 -9.57 -28.72 -25.13
C LEU A 155 -9.68 -30.25 -25.10
N ALA A 156 -10.52 -30.83 -25.96
CA ALA A 156 -10.67 -32.28 -26.17
C ALA A 156 -9.66 -32.86 -27.16
N SER A 157 -8.88 -32.04 -27.86
CA SER A 157 -7.95 -32.45 -28.92
C SER A 157 -6.58 -32.86 -28.38
N ALA A 158 -5.76 -33.58 -29.19
CA ALA A 158 -4.41 -33.94 -28.83
C ALA A 158 -3.48 -32.71 -28.71
N PRO A 159 -3.49 -31.72 -29.63
CA PRO A 159 -2.68 -30.50 -29.48
C PRO A 159 -2.85 -29.74 -28.16
N ALA A 160 -4.01 -29.80 -27.54
CA ALA A 160 -4.25 -29.22 -26.21
C ALA A 160 -3.51 -29.92 -25.07
N GLN A 161 -2.96 -31.11 -25.32
CA GLN A 161 -2.17 -31.87 -24.34
C GLN A 161 -0.66 -31.80 -24.62
N ASP A 162 -0.29 -31.34 -25.80
CA ASP A 162 1.10 -31.33 -26.30
C ASP A 162 1.53 -29.91 -26.72
N GLU A 163 1.39 -29.55 -27.96
CA GLU A 163 1.86 -28.31 -28.58
C GLU A 163 1.29 -27.06 -27.88
N PHE A 164 -0.01 -27.00 -27.65
CA PHE A 164 -0.71 -25.87 -27.01
C PHE A 164 -1.09 -26.16 -25.54
N SER A 165 -0.28 -26.93 -24.83
CA SER A 165 -0.62 -27.34 -23.46
C SER A 165 -0.68 -26.17 -22.46
N GLN A 166 0.06 -25.08 -22.68
CA GLN A 166 0.01 -23.88 -21.84
C GLN A 166 -1.28 -23.08 -22.14
N GLU A 167 -1.58 -22.85 -23.41
CA GLU A 167 -2.81 -22.19 -23.87
C GLU A 167 -4.05 -22.95 -23.40
N ALA A 168 -4.01 -24.28 -23.43
CA ALA A 168 -5.10 -25.11 -22.92
C ALA A 168 -5.35 -24.93 -21.42
N LYS A 169 -4.33 -24.71 -20.60
CA LYS A 169 -4.48 -24.37 -19.17
C LYS A 169 -5.19 -23.02 -18.99
N VAL A 170 -4.76 -22.00 -19.74
CA VAL A 170 -5.37 -20.68 -19.74
C VAL A 170 -6.85 -20.77 -20.10
N ILE A 171 -7.17 -21.46 -21.22
CA ILE A 171 -8.54 -21.60 -21.70
C ILE A 171 -9.44 -22.38 -20.71
N ARG A 172 -8.93 -23.47 -20.12
CA ARG A 172 -9.67 -24.21 -19.08
C ARG A 172 -10.00 -23.31 -17.89
N GLN A 173 -9.02 -22.55 -17.42
CA GLN A 173 -9.23 -21.64 -16.30
C GLN A 173 -10.20 -20.51 -16.69
N LEU A 174 -10.06 -19.94 -17.89
CA LEU A 174 -10.93 -18.90 -18.39
C LEU A 174 -12.39 -19.35 -18.42
N ILE A 175 -12.67 -20.54 -19.01
CA ILE A 175 -14.04 -21.09 -19.05
C ILE A 175 -14.58 -21.42 -17.64
N ALA A 176 -13.71 -21.75 -16.69
CA ALA A 176 -14.09 -22.04 -15.30
C ALA A 176 -14.28 -20.80 -14.43
N SER A 177 -13.94 -19.60 -14.94
CA SER A 177 -14.01 -18.33 -14.22
C SER A 177 -15.27 -17.55 -14.56
N ASP A 178 -15.67 -16.63 -13.68
CA ASP A 178 -16.83 -15.77 -13.88
C ASP A 178 -16.48 -14.56 -14.74
N MET A 179 -15.22 -14.10 -14.67
CA MET A 179 -14.68 -13.02 -15.49
C MET A 179 -13.15 -13.12 -15.56
N ALA A 180 -12.54 -12.30 -16.40
CA ALA A 180 -11.09 -12.21 -16.52
C ALA A 180 -10.59 -10.77 -16.57
N VAL A 181 -9.37 -10.55 -16.08
CA VAL A 181 -8.56 -9.37 -16.38
C VAL A 181 -7.49 -9.75 -17.40
N TYR A 182 -7.38 -8.96 -18.45
CA TYR A 182 -6.33 -9.09 -19.46
C TYR A 182 -5.23 -8.08 -19.18
N VAL A 183 -4.09 -8.55 -18.67
CA VAL A 183 -2.97 -7.70 -18.25
C VAL A 183 -2.12 -7.30 -19.44
N ILE A 184 -1.97 -6.01 -19.64
CA ILE A 184 -1.23 -5.37 -20.73
C ILE A 184 -0.01 -4.66 -20.14
N ASP A 185 1.17 -4.93 -20.68
CA ASP A 185 2.33 -4.08 -20.45
C ASP A 185 2.17 -2.78 -21.24
N ALA A 186 1.95 -1.65 -20.55
CA ALA A 186 1.70 -0.36 -21.17
C ALA A 186 2.91 0.19 -21.99
N ARG A 187 4.11 -0.38 -21.77
CA ARG A 187 5.34 0.00 -22.46
C ARG A 187 5.44 -0.65 -23.84
N GLU A 188 4.78 -1.81 -24.03
CA GLU A 188 4.81 -2.57 -25.27
C GLU A 188 3.88 -1.94 -26.34
N PRO A 189 4.32 -1.88 -27.62
CA PRO A 189 3.45 -1.46 -28.72
C PRO A 189 2.40 -2.52 -29.03
N VAL A 190 1.34 -2.14 -29.75
CA VAL A 190 0.28 -3.07 -30.17
C VAL A 190 0.78 -3.96 -31.30
N LEU A 191 1.01 -5.24 -31.02
CA LEU A 191 1.44 -6.24 -31.98
C LEU A 191 0.29 -7.16 -32.44
N GLY A 192 0.52 -7.89 -33.54
CA GLY A 192 -0.45 -8.87 -34.09
C GLY A 192 -0.87 -9.91 -33.07
N LYS A 193 0.10 -10.52 -32.39
CA LYS A 193 -0.11 -11.55 -31.37
C LYS A 193 -1.13 -11.17 -30.29
N TYR A 194 -1.15 -9.90 -29.83
CA TYR A 194 -2.10 -9.43 -28.84
C TYR A 194 -3.53 -9.34 -29.38
N LYS A 195 -3.67 -9.11 -30.69
CA LYS A 195 -4.97 -9.11 -31.35
C LYS A 195 -5.51 -10.52 -31.42
N ASP A 196 -4.66 -11.51 -31.65
CA ASP A 196 -5.02 -12.92 -31.70
C ASP A 196 -5.37 -13.44 -30.31
N GLU A 197 -4.59 -13.08 -29.28
CA GLU A 197 -4.94 -13.35 -27.88
C GLU A 197 -6.35 -12.86 -27.54
N LEU A 198 -6.65 -11.59 -27.82
CA LEU A 198 -7.98 -11.01 -27.54
C LEU A 198 -9.07 -11.68 -28.35
N THR A 199 -8.79 -12.16 -29.55
CA THR A 199 -9.75 -12.92 -30.35
C THR A 199 -10.06 -14.25 -29.68
N VAL A 200 -9.06 -15.01 -29.26
CA VAL A 200 -9.23 -16.27 -28.52
C VAL A 200 -9.98 -16.04 -27.20
N LEU A 201 -9.60 -15.01 -26.44
CA LEU A 201 -10.25 -14.67 -25.18
C LEU A 201 -11.73 -14.31 -25.37
N SER A 202 -12.09 -13.60 -26.45
CA SER A 202 -13.47 -13.22 -26.74
C SER A 202 -14.40 -14.42 -26.94
N TRP A 203 -13.86 -15.57 -27.40
CA TRP A 203 -14.62 -16.79 -27.61
C TRP A 203 -15.00 -17.52 -26.32
N SER A 204 -14.42 -17.14 -25.19
CA SER A 204 -14.78 -17.72 -23.88
C SER A 204 -16.16 -17.31 -23.37
N ALA A 205 -16.77 -16.27 -23.96
CA ALA A 205 -18.05 -15.70 -23.57
C ALA A 205 -18.15 -15.24 -22.11
N ILE A 206 -17.01 -14.93 -21.48
CA ILE A 206 -16.98 -14.27 -20.17
C ILE A 206 -16.55 -12.81 -20.32
N PRO A 207 -16.94 -11.92 -19.39
CA PRO A 207 -16.44 -10.54 -19.38
C PRO A 207 -14.91 -10.50 -19.25
N VAL A 208 -14.24 -9.76 -20.13
CA VAL A 208 -12.79 -9.56 -20.09
C VAL A 208 -12.51 -8.07 -19.94
N MET A 209 -11.79 -7.69 -18.87
CA MET A 209 -11.39 -6.31 -18.64
C MET A 209 -9.90 -6.12 -18.86
N PRO A 210 -9.47 -5.28 -19.82
CA PRO A 210 -8.07 -4.89 -19.99
C PRO A 210 -7.55 -4.07 -18.80
N VAL A 211 -6.36 -4.42 -18.30
CA VAL A 211 -5.66 -3.75 -17.23
C VAL A 211 -4.27 -3.35 -17.68
N PHE A 212 -4.00 -2.06 -17.72
CA PHE A 212 -2.68 -1.51 -18.06
C PHE A 212 -1.78 -1.53 -16.85
N ASN A 213 -0.72 -2.32 -16.92
CA ASN A 213 0.36 -2.40 -15.93
C ASN A 213 1.58 -1.60 -16.39
N PHE A 214 2.50 -1.27 -15.47
CA PHE A 214 3.72 -0.50 -15.74
C PHE A 214 3.44 0.85 -16.39
N THR A 215 2.48 1.59 -15.84
CA THR A 215 1.94 2.82 -16.43
C THR A 215 2.76 4.07 -16.11
N LYS A 216 3.63 4.02 -15.10
CA LYS A 216 4.50 5.15 -14.72
C LYS A 216 5.78 5.14 -15.55
N GLY A 217 5.72 5.73 -16.74
CA GLY A 217 6.86 5.93 -17.65
C GLY A 217 6.51 6.92 -18.77
N GLN A 218 7.53 7.55 -19.37
CA GLN A 218 7.33 8.53 -20.45
C GLN A 218 6.88 7.89 -21.78
N ASP A 219 7.12 6.58 -21.97
CA ASP A 219 6.90 5.85 -23.22
C ASP A 219 5.73 4.86 -23.12
N SER A 220 4.54 5.32 -22.67
CA SER A 220 3.38 4.44 -22.61
C SER A 220 2.57 4.45 -23.91
N ASN A 221 2.26 3.26 -24.44
CA ASN A 221 1.46 3.07 -25.64
C ASN A 221 -0.05 2.98 -25.36
N ILE A 222 -0.51 3.48 -24.19
CA ILE A 222 -1.89 3.34 -23.70
C ILE A 222 -2.91 3.84 -24.74
N ASN A 223 -2.67 4.96 -25.41
CA ASN A 223 -3.60 5.52 -26.38
C ASN A 223 -3.78 4.60 -27.60
N GLU A 224 -2.70 3.99 -28.10
CA GLU A 224 -2.76 3.02 -29.21
C GLU A 224 -3.51 1.77 -28.80
N TRP A 225 -3.23 1.25 -27.59
CA TRP A 225 -3.96 0.13 -27.00
C TRP A 225 -5.44 0.42 -26.85
N GLN A 226 -5.83 1.57 -26.31
CA GLN A 226 -7.24 1.94 -26.14
C GLN A 226 -7.99 2.00 -27.48
N GLN A 227 -7.35 2.53 -28.53
CA GLN A 227 -7.93 2.54 -29.87
C GLN A 227 -8.12 1.12 -30.42
N MET A 228 -7.16 0.23 -30.22
CA MET A 228 -7.26 -1.17 -30.63
C MET A 228 -8.35 -1.92 -29.85
N LEU A 229 -8.41 -1.73 -28.53
CA LEU A 229 -9.42 -2.33 -27.66
C LEU A 229 -10.83 -1.86 -28.01
N ALA A 230 -11.02 -0.56 -28.29
CA ALA A 230 -12.31 0.00 -28.71
C ALA A 230 -12.84 -0.64 -30.01
N ARG A 231 -11.95 -0.95 -30.96
CA ARG A 231 -12.32 -1.68 -32.21
C ARG A 231 -12.78 -3.12 -31.94
N ARG A 232 -12.57 -3.66 -30.74
CA ARG A 232 -12.99 -4.99 -30.28
C ARG A 232 -14.13 -4.91 -29.25
N ASN A 233 -14.80 -3.76 -29.13
CA ASN A 233 -15.84 -3.48 -28.15
C ASN A 233 -15.40 -3.61 -26.68
N LEU A 234 -14.09 -3.53 -26.40
CA LEU A 234 -13.53 -3.50 -25.05
C LEU A 234 -13.34 -2.06 -24.63
N HIS A 235 -14.41 -1.41 -24.17
CA HIS A 235 -14.41 0.02 -23.82
C HIS A 235 -14.05 0.28 -22.36
N VAL A 236 -14.25 -0.71 -21.47
CA VAL A 236 -13.89 -0.62 -20.06
C VAL A 236 -12.46 -1.12 -19.91
N SER A 237 -11.56 -0.25 -19.48
CA SER A 237 -10.18 -0.59 -19.15
C SER A 237 -9.72 0.24 -17.96
N THR A 238 -8.75 -0.27 -17.21
CA THR A 238 -8.20 0.44 -16.05
C THR A 238 -6.68 0.46 -16.06
N ARG A 239 -6.10 1.38 -15.30
CA ARG A 239 -4.68 1.40 -14.99
C ARG A 239 -4.48 0.82 -13.62
N PHE A 240 -3.47 -0.01 -13.48
CA PHE A 240 -3.05 -0.56 -12.20
C PHE A 240 -1.56 -0.91 -12.28
N ASP A 241 -0.73 -0.06 -11.69
CA ASP A 241 0.71 -0.28 -11.70
C ASP A 241 1.11 -1.17 -10.51
N SER A 242 1.63 -2.35 -10.80
CA SER A 242 2.02 -3.33 -9.78
C SER A 242 3.32 -2.98 -9.04
N VAL A 243 4.08 -2.00 -9.54
CA VAL A 243 5.33 -1.53 -8.95
C VAL A 243 5.13 -0.19 -8.24
N ALA A 244 4.53 0.78 -8.92
CA ALA A 244 4.23 2.10 -8.40
C ALA A 244 2.74 2.18 -8.04
N PHE A 245 2.40 1.58 -6.90
CA PHE A 245 1.05 1.35 -6.44
C PHE A 245 0.34 2.64 -6.02
N GLU A 246 -0.92 2.78 -6.45
CA GLU A 246 -1.85 3.80 -5.98
C GLU A 246 -3.14 3.11 -5.53
N PHE A 247 -3.56 3.34 -4.29
CA PHE A 247 -4.75 2.70 -3.74
C PHE A 247 -6.03 3.05 -4.51
N ASP A 248 -6.14 4.28 -5.00
CA ASP A 248 -7.27 4.71 -5.82
C ASP A 248 -7.36 3.95 -7.15
N ASP A 249 -6.23 3.53 -7.72
CA ASP A 249 -6.22 2.70 -8.92
C ASP A 249 -6.72 1.27 -8.62
N GLU A 250 -6.40 0.72 -7.44
CA GLU A 250 -6.99 -0.56 -6.98
C GLU A 250 -8.51 -0.43 -6.83
N ILE A 251 -9.00 0.59 -6.16
CA ILE A 251 -10.43 0.82 -5.99
C ILE A 251 -11.11 1.00 -7.34
N ARG A 252 -10.50 1.72 -8.27
CA ARG A 252 -11.02 1.91 -9.64
C ARG A 252 -11.05 0.60 -10.42
N LEU A 253 -10.05 -0.28 -10.24
CA LEU A 253 -10.05 -1.62 -10.83
C LEU A 253 -11.28 -2.41 -10.37
N TRP A 254 -11.54 -2.46 -9.08
CA TRP A 254 -12.70 -3.16 -8.53
C TRP A 254 -14.03 -2.53 -8.96
N GLN A 255 -14.14 -1.20 -8.99
CA GLN A 255 -15.33 -0.49 -9.47
C GLN A 255 -15.62 -0.78 -10.95
N ASN A 256 -14.58 -0.82 -11.79
CA ASN A 256 -14.77 -1.17 -13.20
C ASN A 256 -15.23 -2.63 -13.38
N LEU A 257 -14.67 -3.57 -12.60
CA LEU A 257 -15.14 -4.96 -12.57
C LEU A 257 -16.59 -5.07 -12.07
N GLU A 258 -16.97 -4.30 -11.07
CA GLU A 258 -18.34 -4.21 -10.56
C GLU A 258 -19.34 -3.89 -11.68
N THR A 259 -19.03 -2.92 -12.54
CA THR A 259 -19.93 -2.50 -13.63
C THR A 259 -20.17 -3.59 -14.68
N MET A 260 -19.31 -4.59 -14.75
CA MET A 260 -19.40 -5.69 -15.73
C MET A 260 -20.16 -6.90 -15.19
N LEU A 261 -20.55 -6.91 -13.92
CA LEU A 261 -21.24 -8.01 -13.27
C LEU A 261 -22.75 -7.76 -13.21
N ILE A 262 -23.52 -8.85 -13.35
CA ILE A 262 -24.99 -8.82 -13.16
C ILE A 262 -25.33 -8.74 -11.66
N GLN A 263 -24.50 -9.35 -10.80
CA GLN A 263 -24.64 -9.37 -9.34
C GLN A 263 -23.36 -8.80 -8.72
N PRO A 264 -23.29 -7.48 -8.48
CA PRO A 264 -22.07 -6.81 -8.06
C PRO A 264 -21.83 -6.81 -6.54
N GLU A 265 -22.74 -7.41 -5.73
CA GLU A 265 -22.75 -7.27 -4.26
C GLU A 265 -21.43 -7.69 -3.62
N ILE A 266 -20.80 -8.75 -4.12
CA ILE A 266 -19.52 -9.27 -3.59
C ILE A 266 -18.36 -8.31 -3.84
N ILE A 267 -18.37 -7.62 -5.00
CA ILE A 267 -17.35 -6.60 -5.31
C ILE A 267 -17.61 -5.31 -4.52
N LYS A 268 -18.86 -4.93 -4.29
CA LYS A 268 -19.19 -3.80 -3.40
C LYS A 268 -18.67 -4.06 -1.99
N GLN A 269 -18.94 -5.25 -1.44
CA GLN A 269 -18.40 -5.65 -0.14
C GLN A 269 -16.88 -5.61 -0.13
N LEU A 270 -16.21 -6.10 -1.18
CA LEU A 270 -14.77 -6.03 -1.31
C LEU A 270 -14.26 -4.58 -1.29
N ILE A 271 -14.87 -3.69 -2.07
CA ILE A 271 -14.48 -2.26 -2.13
C ILE A 271 -14.60 -1.60 -0.75
N GLU A 272 -15.74 -1.80 -0.07
CA GLU A 272 -15.96 -1.25 1.27
C GLU A 272 -14.93 -1.79 2.26
N ARG A 273 -14.66 -3.09 2.22
CA ARG A 273 -13.66 -3.71 3.09
C ARG A 273 -12.26 -3.20 2.81
N ARG A 274 -11.86 -3.12 1.53
CA ARG A 274 -10.54 -2.61 1.14
C ARG A 274 -10.30 -1.16 1.61
N LYS A 275 -11.33 -0.30 1.54
CA LYS A 275 -11.25 1.08 2.04
C LYS A 275 -11.06 1.11 3.55
N ALA A 276 -11.90 0.36 4.29
CA ALA A 276 -11.79 0.29 5.73
C ALA A 276 -10.41 -0.24 6.18
N ASP A 277 -9.96 -1.37 5.60
CA ASP A 277 -8.66 -1.96 5.92
C ASP A 277 -7.48 -1.02 5.59
N TRP A 278 -7.62 -0.18 4.53
CA TRP A 278 -6.59 0.78 4.15
C TRP A 278 -6.50 1.97 5.11
N ASP A 279 -7.64 2.42 5.63
CA ASP A 279 -7.71 3.47 6.64
C ASP A 279 -7.21 2.95 7.99
N ASP A 280 -7.64 1.76 8.42
CA ASP A 280 -7.15 1.10 9.64
C ASP A 280 -5.62 0.90 9.60
N LEU A 281 -5.09 0.46 8.46
CA LEU A 281 -3.65 0.27 8.25
C LEU A 281 -2.85 1.58 8.41
N TYR A 282 -3.43 2.70 7.94
CA TYR A 282 -2.83 4.02 8.11
C TYR A 282 -2.85 4.47 9.57
N ASP A 283 -3.96 4.24 10.27
CA ASP A 283 -4.09 4.57 11.69
C ASP A 283 -3.11 3.75 12.54
N ASP A 284 -2.99 2.45 12.29
CA ASP A 284 -2.03 1.58 12.97
C ASP A 284 -0.58 2.03 12.74
N ALA A 285 -0.22 2.42 11.52
CA ALA A 285 1.10 2.96 11.21
C ALA A 285 1.39 4.26 11.97
N ASN A 286 0.40 5.16 12.06
CA ASN A 286 0.53 6.39 12.83
C ASN A 286 0.69 6.12 14.33
N ILE A 287 0.03 5.10 14.86
CA ILE A 287 0.19 4.66 16.25
C ILE A 287 1.63 4.17 16.52
N ILE A 288 2.19 3.35 15.62
CA ILE A 288 3.58 2.88 15.71
C ILE A 288 4.54 4.06 15.73
N ILE A 289 4.40 5.01 14.81
CA ILE A 289 5.23 6.20 14.72
C ILE A 289 5.09 7.08 15.97
N ALA A 290 3.85 7.28 16.45
CA ALA A 290 3.60 8.07 17.64
C ALA A 290 4.21 7.45 18.89
N HIS A 291 4.11 6.14 19.09
CA HIS A 291 4.75 5.41 20.17
C HIS A 291 6.27 5.54 20.12
N PHE A 292 6.88 5.37 18.96
CA PHE A 292 8.31 5.57 18.75
C PHE A 292 8.74 6.98 19.15
N LEU A 293 8.06 8.02 18.66
CA LEU A 293 8.41 9.42 18.94
C LEU A 293 8.22 9.79 20.42
N LEU A 294 7.16 9.29 21.05
CA LEU A 294 6.94 9.49 22.49
C LEU A 294 8.02 8.81 23.32
N ASN A 295 8.38 7.58 22.97
CA ASN A 295 9.44 6.80 23.61
C ASN A 295 10.77 7.55 23.55
N VAL A 296 11.16 8.04 22.36
CA VAL A 296 12.40 8.81 22.16
C VAL A 296 12.34 10.18 22.85
N ALA A 297 11.19 10.88 22.82
CA ALA A 297 11.03 12.18 23.47
C ALA A 297 11.12 12.10 25.01
N ALA A 298 10.63 11.00 25.58
CA ALA A 298 10.67 10.75 27.03
C ALA A 298 12.00 10.14 27.49
N PHE A 299 12.87 9.76 26.56
CA PHE A 299 14.18 9.17 26.89
C PHE A 299 15.11 10.19 27.54
N VAL A 300 15.63 9.86 28.71
CA VAL A 300 16.53 10.68 29.50
C VAL A 300 17.61 9.82 30.15
N GLU A 301 18.84 10.27 30.09
CA GLU A 301 19.94 9.73 30.89
C GLU A 301 20.46 10.84 31.82
N THR A 302 21.04 10.43 32.92
CA THR A 302 21.59 11.35 33.92
C THR A 302 23.10 11.12 34.07
N ILE A 303 23.86 12.21 34.17
CA ILE A 303 25.32 12.16 34.40
C ILE A 303 25.70 13.10 35.55
N HIS A 304 26.75 12.79 36.27
CA HIS A 304 27.33 13.73 37.24
C HIS A 304 28.05 14.87 36.53
N GLU A 305 28.12 16.03 37.17
CA GLU A 305 28.67 17.24 36.55
C GLU A 305 30.15 17.14 36.17
N GLU A 306 30.88 16.29 36.87
CA GLU A 306 32.31 16.01 36.66
C GLU A 306 32.56 14.84 35.69
N GLU A 307 31.52 14.11 35.26
CA GLU A 307 31.65 12.93 34.42
C GLU A 307 31.75 13.31 32.95
N ASP A 308 32.60 12.57 32.18
CA ASP A 308 32.65 12.73 30.72
C ASP A 308 31.31 12.32 30.10
N PRO A 309 30.58 13.21 29.41
CA PRO A 309 29.27 12.89 28.82
C PRO A 309 29.38 11.98 27.59
N LEU A 310 30.52 11.86 26.92
CA LEU A 310 30.65 11.17 25.64
C LEU A 310 30.21 9.71 25.66
N PRO A 311 30.56 8.86 26.64
CA PRO A 311 30.10 7.47 26.68
C PRO A 311 28.58 7.36 26.81
N THR A 312 27.96 8.18 27.66
CA THR A 312 26.51 8.20 27.86
C THR A 312 25.78 8.71 26.62
N LEU A 313 26.31 9.73 25.92
CA LEU A 313 25.80 10.23 24.67
C LEU A 313 25.82 9.16 23.58
N GLN A 314 26.91 8.42 23.42
CA GLN A 314 27.03 7.33 22.46
C GLN A 314 26.05 6.20 22.77
N LYS A 315 25.86 5.85 24.03
CA LYS A 315 24.85 4.87 24.47
C LYS A 315 23.43 5.33 24.13
N MET A 316 23.13 6.61 24.40
CA MET A 316 21.82 7.18 24.06
C MET A 316 21.55 7.13 22.55
N GLN A 317 22.52 7.56 21.75
CA GLN A 317 22.41 7.52 20.30
C GLN A 317 22.16 6.10 19.78
N GLU A 318 22.87 5.10 20.32
CA GLU A 318 22.70 3.70 19.90
C GLU A 318 21.31 3.17 20.27
N LYS A 319 20.78 3.47 21.47
CA LYS A 319 19.42 3.10 21.85
C LYS A 319 18.37 3.72 20.90
N VAL A 320 18.56 4.98 20.50
CA VAL A 320 17.66 5.66 19.55
C VAL A 320 17.74 5.05 18.15
N ARG A 321 18.95 4.71 17.67
CA ARG A 321 19.12 4.00 16.38
C ARG A 321 18.40 2.65 16.39
N GLN A 322 18.51 1.90 17.48
CA GLN A 322 17.82 0.61 17.63
C GLN A 322 16.30 0.80 17.66
N ALA A 323 15.79 1.80 18.39
CA ALA A 323 14.38 2.13 18.42
C ALA A 323 13.83 2.54 17.04
N GLU A 324 14.60 3.31 16.26
CA GLU A 324 14.24 3.67 14.89
C GLU A 324 14.16 2.45 13.98
N ARG A 325 15.14 1.53 14.07
CA ARG A 325 15.13 0.28 13.32
C ARG A 325 13.93 -0.59 13.68
N SER A 326 13.62 -0.72 14.98
CA SER A 326 12.44 -1.48 15.43
C SER A 326 11.14 -0.91 14.84
N MET A 327 10.97 0.41 14.87
CA MET A 327 9.83 1.09 14.26
C MET A 327 9.77 0.86 12.74
N GLN A 328 10.89 0.91 12.04
CA GLN A 328 10.97 0.64 10.60
C GLN A 328 10.54 -0.81 10.30
N ASP A 329 11.05 -1.78 11.07
CA ASP A 329 10.68 -3.19 10.93
C ASP A 329 9.19 -3.43 11.22
N GLU A 330 8.62 -2.76 12.23
CA GLU A 330 7.19 -2.81 12.53
C GLU A 330 6.35 -2.27 11.37
N LEU A 331 6.73 -1.15 10.75
CA LEU A 331 6.04 -0.59 9.57
C LEU A 331 6.14 -1.53 8.36
N LEU A 332 7.32 -2.13 8.10
CA LEU A 332 7.49 -3.11 7.02
C LEU A 332 6.62 -4.34 7.22
N ASN A 333 6.54 -4.85 8.45
CA ASN A 333 5.68 -5.97 8.81
C ASN A 333 4.20 -5.63 8.65
N LEU A 334 3.78 -4.45 9.11
CA LEU A 334 2.41 -3.97 9.01
C LEU A 334 1.94 -3.91 7.54
N TYR A 335 2.79 -3.39 6.64
CA TYR A 335 2.52 -3.32 5.20
C TYR A 335 2.89 -4.61 4.44
N LYS A 336 3.31 -5.69 5.16
CA LYS A 336 3.67 -6.99 4.59
C LYS A 336 4.81 -6.95 3.56
N PHE A 337 5.77 -6.06 3.75
CA PHE A 337 7.00 -6.01 2.98
C PHE A 337 8.15 -6.78 3.63
N TYR A 338 7.93 -7.35 4.80
CA TYR A 338 8.92 -8.13 5.53
C TYR A 338 8.26 -9.35 6.16
N ASP A 339 8.85 -10.53 5.95
CA ASP A 339 8.43 -11.76 6.62
C ASP A 339 9.65 -12.40 7.28
N ASN A 340 9.65 -12.42 8.61
CA ASN A 340 10.69 -13.04 9.43
C ASN A 340 10.84 -14.56 9.21
N THR A 341 9.88 -15.20 8.55
CA THR A 341 9.87 -16.66 8.32
C THR A 341 10.62 -17.07 7.07
N VAL A 342 10.95 -16.14 6.18
CA VAL A 342 11.64 -16.41 4.92
C VAL A 342 13.01 -15.76 4.94
N THR A 343 14.05 -16.56 4.71
CA THR A 343 15.47 -16.13 4.62
C THR A 343 15.77 -15.41 3.30
N THR A 344 14.89 -14.51 2.86
CA THR A 344 15.12 -13.68 1.69
C THR A 344 15.83 -12.39 2.09
N THR A 345 16.56 -11.80 1.13
CA THR A 345 17.27 -10.55 1.34
C THR A 345 16.28 -9.47 1.80
N PRO A 346 16.45 -8.87 2.99
CA PRO A 346 15.56 -7.82 3.46
C PRO A 346 15.51 -6.68 2.46
N LEU A 347 14.34 -6.07 2.31
CA LEU A 347 14.18 -4.86 1.51
C LEU A 347 15.23 -3.84 1.95
N GLU A 348 16.08 -3.36 1.03
CA GLU A 348 17.15 -2.46 1.38
C GLU A 348 16.62 -1.05 1.67
N LEU A 349 16.65 -0.67 2.95
CA LEU A 349 16.37 0.67 3.44
C LEU A 349 17.64 1.53 3.48
N THR A 350 18.46 1.52 2.44
CA THR A 350 19.81 2.07 2.44
C THR A 350 19.86 3.53 2.94
N GLU A 351 18.93 4.37 2.50
CA GLU A 351 18.89 5.78 2.91
C GLU A 351 18.35 5.96 4.33
N TYR A 352 17.40 5.12 4.76
CA TYR A 352 16.84 5.14 6.11
C TYR A 352 17.79 4.56 7.18
N ARG A 353 18.88 3.88 6.76
CA ARG A 353 19.94 3.39 7.65
C ARG A 353 21.05 4.41 7.93
N ARG A 354 21.05 5.56 7.25
CA ARG A 354 21.96 6.66 7.55
C ARG A 354 21.73 7.14 8.99
N ASP A 355 22.81 7.51 9.67
CA ASP A 355 22.78 7.92 11.08
C ASP A 355 21.89 9.17 11.28
N PRO A 356 20.82 9.12 12.11
CA PRO A 356 19.98 10.29 12.39
C PRO A 356 20.71 11.39 13.16
N PHE A 357 21.88 11.09 13.73
CA PHE A 357 22.71 12.05 14.44
C PHE A 357 23.77 12.72 13.55
N ASP A 358 23.81 12.36 12.25
CA ASP A 358 24.71 12.98 11.29
C ASP A 358 24.16 14.35 10.85
N LYS A 359 25.02 15.36 10.92
CA LYS A 359 24.70 16.75 10.50
C LYS A 359 24.35 16.86 9.01
N GLU A 360 24.97 16.04 8.17
CA GLU A 360 24.67 16.02 6.75
C GLU A 360 23.26 15.48 6.48
N VAL A 361 22.83 14.48 7.26
CA VAL A 361 21.47 13.95 7.20
C VAL A 361 20.46 15.00 7.64
N LEU A 362 20.68 15.68 8.76
CA LEU A 362 19.83 16.80 9.21
C LEU A 362 19.71 17.88 8.12
N ALA A 363 20.83 18.26 7.51
CA ALA A 363 20.88 19.28 6.48
C ALA A 363 20.15 18.83 5.20
N SER A 364 20.23 17.56 4.81
CA SER A 364 19.56 17.01 3.63
C SER A 364 18.02 17.08 3.74
N TYR A 365 17.50 17.01 4.98
CA TYR A 365 16.06 17.21 5.27
C TYR A 365 15.70 18.68 5.55
N GLY A 366 16.62 19.64 5.30
CA GLY A 366 16.37 21.06 5.51
C GLY A 366 16.24 21.48 6.99
N ILE A 367 16.57 20.58 7.90
CA ILE A 367 16.50 20.82 9.35
C ILE A 367 17.76 21.54 9.80
N ARG A 368 17.61 22.82 10.15
CA ARG A 368 18.72 23.62 10.66
C ARG A 368 18.78 23.52 12.18
N THR A 369 19.93 23.08 12.69
CA THR A 369 20.22 23.18 14.11
C THR A 369 20.50 24.66 14.45
N THR A 370 19.60 25.33 15.15
CA THR A 370 19.83 26.67 15.67
C THR A 370 20.75 26.58 16.89
N GLY A 371 22.03 26.28 16.66
CA GLY A 371 23.04 26.28 17.69
C GLY A 371 23.55 27.68 17.93
N GLY A 372 23.09 28.31 19.01
CA GLY A 372 23.79 29.47 19.56
C GLY A 372 25.19 29.08 19.99
N ALA A 373 26.21 29.87 19.59
CA ALA A 373 27.62 29.62 19.83
C ALA A 373 28.05 29.57 21.30
N ALA A 374 27.13 29.50 22.26
CA ALA A 374 27.37 29.58 23.69
C ALA A 374 27.22 28.27 24.49
N ALA A 375 26.63 27.22 23.88
CA ALA A 375 26.53 25.92 24.55
C ALA A 375 27.59 25.00 23.99
N GLY A 376 28.67 24.80 24.69
CA GLY A 376 29.90 24.12 24.28
C GLY A 376 29.74 22.82 23.49
N ALA A 377 30.84 22.23 23.10
CA ALA A 377 31.12 21.07 22.21
C ALA A 377 30.07 19.91 22.03
N LEU A 378 28.95 19.95 22.71
CA LEU A 378 27.88 18.94 22.65
C LEU A 378 26.75 19.28 21.63
N ILE A 379 26.73 20.52 21.11
CA ILE A 379 25.79 20.95 20.09
C ILE A 379 26.18 20.29 18.76
N GLY A 380 25.34 19.42 18.27
CA GLY A 380 25.54 18.67 17.02
C GLY A 380 25.69 17.18 17.22
N LEU A 381 25.52 16.70 18.45
CA LEU A 381 25.40 15.27 18.75
C LEU A 381 23.93 14.82 18.90
N GLY A 382 22.95 15.71 18.60
CA GLY A 382 21.54 15.39 18.66
C GLY A 382 20.97 15.26 20.07
N ILE A 383 21.66 15.76 21.07
CA ILE A 383 21.31 15.62 22.48
C ILE A 383 21.41 16.96 23.21
N ASP A 384 20.34 17.34 23.88
CA ASP A 384 20.26 18.53 24.74
C ASP A 384 20.72 18.23 26.17
N VAL A 385 21.48 19.13 26.73
CA VAL A 385 21.78 19.11 28.16
C VAL A 385 20.83 20.06 28.88
N ALA A 386 19.88 19.51 29.63
CA ALA A 386 19.04 20.33 30.50
C ALA A 386 19.82 20.78 31.70
N THR A 387 20.44 21.97 31.62
CA THR A 387 20.96 22.66 32.79
C THR A 387 19.82 23.42 33.47
N LEU A 388 19.69 23.22 34.76
CA LEU A 388 18.67 23.84 35.59
C LEU A 388 18.72 25.36 35.49
N GLY A 389 17.68 25.96 34.93
CA GLY A 389 17.40 27.37 34.93
C GLY A 389 17.86 28.18 33.71
N THR A 390 18.59 27.60 32.77
CA THR A 390 18.87 28.25 31.49
C THR A 390 18.54 27.29 30.36
N SER A 391 17.24 27.21 29.98
CA SER A 391 16.91 26.71 28.66
C SER A 391 17.48 27.69 27.64
N LEU A 392 18.66 27.40 27.10
CA LEU A 392 19.25 28.13 25.98
C LEU A 392 18.55 27.69 24.66
N GLY A 393 17.22 27.70 24.67
CA GLY A 393 16.42 27.92 23.48
C GLY A 393 16.30 29.42 23.28
N LEU A 394 16.77 29.95 22.18
CA LEU A 394 16.62 31.32 21.72
C LEU A 394 15.15 31.78 21.76
N GLY A 395 14.67 32.22 22.92
CA GLY A 395 13.32 32.71 23.15
C GLY A 395 13.21 33.59 24.41
N THR A 396 14.27 33.72 25.20
CA THR A 396 14.20 34.43 26.48
C THR A 396 14.73 35.86 26.45
N ALA A 397 14.84 36.50 25.28
CA ALA A 397 15.17 37.92 25.22
C ALA A 397 14.01 38.87 25.42
N LEU A 398 12.73 38.42 25.37
CA LEU A 398 11.54 39.25 25.59
C LEU A 398 10.38 38.42 26.15
N GLY A 399 10.35 38.14 27.43
CA GLY A 399 9.19 37.45 28.02
C GLY A 399 9.43 36.90 29.41
N GLY A 400 10.24 37.59 30.20
CA GLY A 400 10.39 37.28 31.59
C GLY A 400 9.12 37.52 32.38
N LEU A 401 8.88 36.69 33.40
CA LEU A 401 7.97 36.91 34.49
C LEU A 401 6.46 36.71 34.23
N ALA A 402 6.02 35.49 34.03
CA ALA A 402 4.81 34.96 34.67
C ALA A 402 4.44 33.60 34.10
N GLY A 403 4.59 32.52 34.81
CA GLY A 403 3.85 31.29 34.51
C GLY A 403 4.61 29.97 34.50
N GLY A 404 5.70 29.83 35.23
CA GLY A 404 6.43 28.55 35.21
C GLY A 404 6.93 28.05 36.57
N LEU A 405 6.30 28.44 37.67
CA LEU A 405 6.88 28.19 39.03
C LEU A 405 6.27 27.01 39.81
N LEU A 406 5.43 26.18 39.21
CA LEU A 406 4.67 25.20 40.03
C LEU A 406 4.79 23.71 39.62
N SER A 407 5.77 23.29 38.86
CA SER A 407 5.80 21.85 38.53
C SER A 407 7.20 21.16 38.50
N ASN A 408 8.22 21.71 39.13
CA ASN A 408 9.54 21.10 39.01
C ASN A 408 10.27 20.92 40.37
N THR A 409 9.66 20.11 41.25
CA THR A 409 10.34 19.64 42.48
C THR A 409 11.56 18.79 42.19
N GLY A 410 11.56 18.05 41.05
CA GLY A 410 12.71 17.27 40.56
C GLY A 410 13.90 18.15 40.15
N ALA A 411 13.65 19.29 39.54
CA ALA A 411 14.70 20.22 39.09
C ALA A 411 15.52 20.85 40.21
N ILE A 412 14.88 21.10 41.37
CA ILE A 412 15.57 21.63 42.55
C ILE A 412 16.43 20.55 43.20
N ALA A 413 15.93 19.31 43.26
CA ALA A 413 16.72 18.19 43.80
C ALA A 413 17.99 17.89 42.95
N ASP A 414 17.89 17.94 41.63
CA ASP A 414 19.02 17.72 40.71
C ASP A 414 20.10 18.78 40.86
N LYS A 415 19.77 20.04 41.12
CA LYS A 415 20.76 21.12 41.35
C LYS A 415 21.54 20.94 42.64
N ILE A 416 20.94 20.32 43.64
CA ILE A 416 21.60 20.03 44.91
C ILE A 416 22.50 18.82 44.79
N SER A 417 22.21 17.88 43.84
CA SER A 417 22.94 16.64 43.64
C SER A 417 24.07 16.73 42.60
N GLY A 418 24.24 17.84 41.87
CA GLY A 418 25.26 17.99 40.82
C GLY A 418 25.03 17.07 39.61
N VAL A 419 23.75 16.81 39.26
CA VAL A 419 23.37 15.92 38.18
C VAL A 419 22.85 16.71 36.97
N LYS A 420 23.29 16.34 35.75
CA LYS A 420 22.80 16.87 34.48
C LYS A 420 21.91 15.83 33.81
N ARG A 421 20.78 16.27 33.25
CA ARG A 421 19.90 15.41 32.43
C ARG A 421 20.16 15.63 30.95
N LEU A 422 20.31 14.54 30.24
CA LEU A 422 20.50 14.50 28.78
C LEU A 422 19.20 14.06 28.11
N HIS A 423 18.73 14.84 27.16
CA HIS A 423 17.52 14.56 26.37
C HIS A 423 17.83 14.59 24.87
N ILE A 424 17.08 13.86 24.07
CA ILE A 424 17.14 13.99 22.61
C ILE A 424 16.65 15.40 22.22
N ASP A 425 17.40 16.08 21.34
CA ASP A 425 17.10 17.46 20.98
C ASP A 425 15.88 17.57 20.04
N PRO A 426 15.22 18.73 19.96
CA PRO A 426 14.06 18.94 19.11
C PRO A 426 14.36 18.76 17.62
N ALA A 427 15.56 19.06 17.12
CA ALA A 427 15.92 18.90 15.72
C ALA A 427 16.02 17.42 15.35
N THR A 428 16.64 16.61 16.20
CA THR A 428 16.70 15.15 16.01
C THR A 428 15.31 14.52 16.10
N LEU A 429 14.45 14.93 17.06
CA LEU A 429 13.07 14.46 17.12
C LEU A 429 12.28 14.82 15.85
N THR A 430 12.50 16.02 15.31
CA THR A 430 11.86 16.46 14.06
C THR A 430 12.36 15.64 12.87
N LEU A 431 13.66 15.34 12.80
CA LEU A 431 14.23 14.49 11.77
C LEU A 431 13.67 13.07 11.83
N LEU A 432 13.63 12.46 13.01
CA LEU A 432 13.10 11.11 13.20
C LEU A 432 11.62 11.02 12.77
N ALA A 433 10.82 12.04 13.10
CA ALA A 433 9.44 12.12 12.63
C ALA A 433 9.34 12.26 11.12
N THR A 434 10.15 13.13 10.51
CA THR A 434 10.18 13.32 9.06
C THR A 434 10.52 12.01 8.34
N ARG A 435 11.56 11.31 8.80
CA ARG A 435 11.99 10.01 8.23
C ARG A 435 10.92 8.93 8.39
N ALA A 436 10.25 8.87 9.53
CA ALA A 436 9.17 7.91 9.77
C ALA A 436 7.98 8.15 8.84
N MET A 437 7.55 9.42 8.68
CA MET A 437 6.47 9.79 7.77
C MET A 437 6.85 9.59 6.30
N ASP A 438 8.10 9.84 5.95
CA ASP A 438 8.64 9.61 4.61
C ASP A 438 8.62 8.12 4.26
N LEU A 439 9.07 7.26 5.18
CA LEU A 439 8.98 5.81 5.03
C LEU A 439 7.54 5.33 4.89
N LEU A 440 6.63 5.81 5.75
CA LEU A 440 5.22 5.48 5.67
C LEU A 440 4.63 5.85 4.30
N THR A 441 4.94 7.05 3.79
CA THR A 441 4.52 7.50 2.46
C THR A 441 5.06 6.57 1.37
N ALA A 442 6.35 6.25 1.44
CA ALA A 442 6.98 5.35 0.47
C ALA A 442 6.34 3.94 0.47
N LEU A 443 6.01 3.39 1.65
CA LEU A 443 5.35 2.09 1.78
C LEU A 443 3.91 2.11 1.21
N ARG A 444 3.18 3.20 1.40
CA ARG A 444 1.81 3.35 0.88
C ARG A 444 1.73 3.39 -0.65
N HIS A 445 2.79 3.90 -1.30
CA HIS A 445 2.87 4.02 -2.77
C HIS A 445 3.74 2.94 -3.42
N ARG A 446 4.08 1.89 -2.67
CA ARG A 446 4.89 0.79 -3.16
C ARG A 446 4.04 -0.43 -3.48
N GLY A 447 4.15 -0.93 -4.71
CA GLY A 447 3.58 -2.23 -5.08
C GLY A 447 4.43 -3.39 -4.55
N HIS A 448 3.79 -4.50 -4.20
CA HIS A 448 4.48 -5.70 -3.67
C HIS A 448 5.31 -6.43 -4.74
N ALA A 449 5.24 -6.01 -5.99
CA ALA A 449 6.09 -6.48 -7.08
C ALA A 449 7.35 -5.62 -7.29
N ALA A 450 7.51 -4.51 -6.55
CA ALA A 450 8.67 -3.64 -6.67
C ALA A 450 9.93 -4.32 -6.08
N THR A 451 11.00 -4.38 -6.84
CA THR A 451 12.28 -4.98 -6.44
C THR A 451 13.33 -3.96 -6.03
N ASP A 452 13.11 -2.69 -6.36
CA ASP A 452 14.07 -1.62 -6.07
C ASP A 452 14.12 -1.28 -4.57
N SER A 453 15.25 -0.72 -4.09
CA SER A 453 15.36 -0.18 -2.75
C SER A 453 14.36 0.97 -2.53
N ILE A 454 13.90 1.14 -1.29
CA ILE A 454 13.04 2.28 -0.93
C ILE A 454 13.91 3.52 -0.84
N MET A 455 13.63 4.50 -1.71
CA MET A 455 14.31 5.79 -1.73
C MET A 455 13.61 6.78 -0.80
N ALA A 456 14.36 7.59 -0.07
CA ALA A 456 13.81 8.68 0.72
C ALA A 456 13.36 9.83 -0.20
N ASN A 457 12.11 10.27 -0.04
CA ASN A 457 11.53 11.37 -0.83
C ASN A 457 11.88 12.76 -0.29
N GLN A 458 12.65 12.84 0.81
CA GLN A 458 12.99 14.09 1.50
C GLN A 458 11.76 14.95 1.79
N SER A 459 10.74 14.33 2.38
CA SER A 459 9.49 14.99 2.76
C SER A 459 9.74 16.22 3.64
N LEU A 460 8.83 17.19 3.59
CA LEU A 460 8.89 18.33 4.49
C LEU A 460 8.70 17.88 5.94
N ALA A 461 9.42 18.53 6.86
CA ALA A 461 9.27 18.25 8.28
C ALA A 461 7.83 18.49 8.74
N PRO A 462 7.22 17.59 9.52
CA PRO A 462 5.82 17.69 9.93
C PRO A 462 5.53 18.86 10.88
N TRP A 463 6.58 19.46 11.46
CA TRP A 463 6.54 20.68 12.25
C TRP A 463 7.90 21.39 12.21
N SER A 464 7.95 22.65 12.63
CA SER A 464 9.22 23.36 12.78
C SER A 464 9.90 22.97 14.10
N VAL A 465 11.23 22.92 14.10
CA VAL A 465 12.05 22.56 15.29
C VAL A 465 11.66 23.34 16.54
N ASP A 466 11.29 24.62 16.37
CA ASP A 466 10.89 25.51 17.48
C ASP A 466 9.48 25.19 18.02
N ARG A 467 8.69 24.41 17.30
CA ARG A 467 7.26 24.15 17.57
C ARG A 467 6.96 22.66 17.69
N LEU A 468 7.70 21.95 18.53
CA LEU A 468 7.37 20.56 18.84
C LEU A 468 5.90 20.42 19.27
N PRO A 469 5.20 19.36 18.84
CA PRO A 469 3.87 19.02 19.32
C PRO A 469 3.78 19.00 20.85
N SER A 470 2.65 19.44 21.39
CA SER A 470 2.45 19.57 22.83
C SER A 470 2.66 18.26 23.58
N LEU A 471 2.28 17.14 22.97
CA LEU A 471 2.43 15.82 23.55
C LEU A 471 3.91 15.40 23.64
N LEU A 472 4.73 15.68 22.63
CA LEU A 472 6.18 15.43 22.68
C LEU A 472 6.87 16.34 23.72
N LYS A 473 6.42 17.60 23.85
CA LYS A 473 6.92 18.47 24.93
C LYS A 473 6.58 17.90 26.31
N LYS A 474 5.35 17.38 26.49
CA LYS A 474 4.92 16.75 27.73
C LYS A 474 5.72 15.48 28.03
N ALA A 475 5.99 14.66 27.01
CA ALA A 475 6.77 13.43 27.11
C ALA A 475 8.19 13.67 27.65
N ARG A 476 8.85 14.78 27.25
CA ARG A 476 10.17 15.15 27.76
C ARG A 476 10.21 15.34 29.30
N GLY A 477 9.07 15.63 29.91
CA GLY A 477 8.93 15.72 31.38
C GLY A 477 8.42 14.44 32.04
N LYS A 478 8.33 13.33 31.29
CA LYS A 478 7.75 12.06 31.71
C LYS A 478 8.67 10.87 31.38
N PRO A 479 9.83 10.71 32.08
CA PRO A 479 10.77 9.62 31.83
C PRO A 479 10.12 8.23 31.89
N GLU A 480 9.08 8.08 32.71
CA GLU A 480 8.31 6.84 32.86
C GLU A 480 7.56 6.42 31.59
N TRP A 481 7.44 7.30 30.59
CA TRP A 481 6.84 6.96 29.30
C TRP A 481 7.85 6.32 28.33
N SER A 482 9.13 6.26 28.68
CA SER A 482 10.15 5.68 27.82
C SER A 482 10.61 4.31 28.31
N SER A 483 10.49 3.31 27.47
CA SER A 483 11.09 1.99 27.69
C SER A 483 12.62 2.00 27.49
N LEU A 484 13.19 3.06 26.91
CA LEU A 484 14.62 3.22 26.70
C LEU A 484 15.36 3.58 28.01
N ASN A 485 14.63 3.99 29.05
CA ASN A 485 15.18 4.32 30.36
C ASN A 485 15.45 3.08 31.25
N THR A 486 15.03 1.89 30.76
CA THR A 486 15.32 0.60 31.38
C THR A 486 16.59 0.02 30.74
#